data_5964d9b3eb179d67430d343f4e8c14f5
#
_entry.id   5964d9b3eb179d67430d343f4e8c14f5
#
_cell.length_a   1.000
_cell.length_b   1.000
_cell.length_c   1.000
_cell.angle_alpha   90.00
_cell.angle_beta   90.00
_cell.angle_gamma   90.00
#
_symmetry.space_group_name_H-M   'P 1'
#
loop_
_entity.id
_entity.type
_entity.pdbx_description
1 polymer ?
#
loop_
_entity_poly.entity_id
_entity_poly.type
_entity_poly.pdbx_seq_one_letter_code
_entity_poly.pdbx_strand_id
1 'polypeptide(L)'
;MRSGYRGSGHGLRIWNAAIAHAGPRVIGLDGVVAQQDNYRKSGFQLAYANIRYGGTLAAPPAPADVIALDNVPLALVEADDATVFPAQRSAFLRAWIRTPGHLGRALMRDGKLAAWGVIRPCRSGYKVGPLVADDRIAAEKVVQALLARAGGGDVFLDVPAVNRDAIALAEELGLKPVFETARMYTGPIPPLRIDRVFGVTSFELG
;
A
#
# COMPACT_ATOMS: atom_id res chain seq x y z
N MET A 1 1.54 10.86 -19.38
CA MET A 1 1.56 11.07 -20.86
C MET A 1 2.46 12.26 -21.16
N ARG A 2 3.36 12.14 -22.14
CA ARG A 2 4.22 13.27 -22.56
C ARG A 2 3.36 14.43 -23.05
N SER A 3 3.78 15.69 -22.80
CA SER A 3 2.98 16.88 -23.07
C SER A 3 2.47 16.99 -24.52
N GLY A 4 3.30 16.63 -25.51
CA GLY A 4 2.93 16.66 -26.92
C GLY A 4 1.83 15.69 -27.39
N TYR A 5 1.39 14.77 -26.52
CA TYR A 5 0.32 13.79 -26.82
C TYR A 5 -0.97 14.04 -26.03
N ARG A 6 -1.03 15.16 -25.28
CA ARG A 6 -2.25 15.56 -24.57
C ARG A 6 -3.30 16.07 -25.57
N GLY A 7 -4.57 15.78 -25.29
CA GLY A 7 -5.69 16.22 -26.15
C GLY A 7 -5.96 15.36 -27.39
N SER A 8 -5.06 14.41 -27.75
CA SER A 8 -5.19 13.53 -28.93
C SER A 8 -6.08 12.28 -28.71
N GLY A 9 -6.71 12.15 -27.56
CA GLY A 9 -7.59 11.01 -27.23
C GLY A 9 -6.89 9.69 -26.89
N HIS A 10 -5.56 9.63 -26.95
CA HIS A 10 -4.82 8.39 -26.65
C HIS A 10 -5.08 7.85 -25.24
N GLY A 11 -5.17 8.73 -24.22
CA GLY A 11 -5.50 8.33 -22.86
C GLY A 11 -6.86 7.67 -22.75
N LEU A 12 -7.87 8.22 -23.42
CA LEU A 12 -9.21 7.65 -23.42
C LEU A 12 -9.26 6.30 -24.15
N ARG A 13 -8.50 6.13 -25.24
CA ARG A 13 -8.42 4.84 -25.95
C ARG A 13 -7.81 3.75 -25.07
N ILE A 14 -6.71 4.05 -24.35
CA ILE A 14 -6.09 3.11 -23.40
C ILE A 14 -7.06 2.80 -22.26
N TRP A 15 -7.73 3.82 -21.73
CA TRP A 15 -8.74 3.67 -20.68
C TRP A 15 -9.88 2.72 -21.12
N ASN A 16 -10.46 2.95 -22.28
CA ASN A 16 -11.54 2.12 -22.81
C ASN A 16 -11.10 0.68 -23.06
N ALA A 17 -9.87 0.47 -23.54
CA ALA A 17 -9.31 -0.87 -23.71
C ALA A 17 -9.12 -1.59 -22.36
N ALA A 18 -8.67 -0.88 -21.32
CA ALA A 18 -8.53 -1.45 -19.97
C ALA A 18 -9.88 -1.83 -19.36
N ILE A 19 -10.89 -0.96 -19.49
CA ILE A 19 -12.27 -1.24 -19.02
C ILE A 19 -12.85 -2.44 -19.79
N ALA A 20 -12.69 -2.51 -21.10
CA ALA A 20 -13.16 -3.64 -21.90
C ALA A 20 -12.47 -4.95 -21.49
N HIS A 21 -11.16 -4.92 -21.20
CA HIS A 21 -10.41 -6.09 -20.70
C HIS A 21 -10.91 -6.57 -19.34
N ALA A 22 -11.31 -5.65 -18.46
CA ALA A 22 -11.87 -6.00 -17.16
C ALA A 22 -13.19 -6.80 -17.30
N GLY A 23 -14.00 -6.53 -18.33
CA GLY A 23 -15.29 -7.21 -18.53
C GLY A 23 -16.24 -6.98 -17.35
N PRO A 24 -16.88 -8.05 -16.80
CA PRO A 24 -17.85 -7.94 -15.72
C PRO A 24 -17.21 -7.82 -14.32
N ARG A 25 -15.89 -7.78 -14.22
CA ARG A 25 -15.18 -7.68 -12.93
C ARG A 25 -15.35 -6.30 -12.32
N VAL A 26 -15.44 -6.25 -10.99
CA VAL A 26 -15.31 -4.99 -10.27
C VAL A 26 -13.89 -4.44 -10.45
N ILE A 27 -13.78 -3.19 -10.84
CA ILE A 27 -12.51 -2.50 -11.02
C ILE A 27 -12.29 -1.56 -9.84
N GLY A 28 -11.13 -1.66 -9.19
CA GLY A 28 -10.67 -0.70 -8.18
C GLY A 28 -9.56 0.19 -8.74
N LEU A 29 -9.51 1.44 -8.29
CA LEU A 29 -8.42 2.36 -8.59
C LEU A 29 -8.18 3.34 -7.43
N ASP A 30 -6.97 3.93 -7.41
CA ASP A 30 -6.66 5.10 -6.61
C ASP A 30 -6.56 6.33 -7.52
N GLY A 31 -7.67 7.05 -7.62
CA GLY A 31 -7.79 8.22 -8.47
C GLY A 31 -7.27 9.48 -7.82
N VAL A 32 -6.48 10.29 -8.54
CA VAL A 32 -6.13 11.63 -8.06
C VAL A 32 -7.39 12.49 -7.92
N VAL A 33 -7.45 13.31 -6.88
CA VAL A 33 -8.63 14.12 -6.52
C VAL A 33 -9.17 14.92 -7.72
N ALA A 34 -8.28 15.55 -8.51
CA ALA A 34 -8.64 16.33 -9.69
C ALA A 34 -9.32 15.53 -10.82
N GLN A 35 -9.29 14.20 -10.80
CA GLN A 35 -9.87 13.34 -11.83
C GLN A 35 -11.08 12.53 -11.33
N GLN A 36 -11.50 12.69 -10.09
CA GLN A 36 -12.60 11.92 -9.51
C GLN A 36 -13.89 12.02 -10.33
N ASP A 37 -14.24 13.21 -10.84
CA ASP A 37 -15.44 13.39 -11.65
C ASP A 37 -15.38 12.62 -12.97
N ASN A 38 -14.19 12.47 -13.56
CA ASN A 38 -14.02 11.65 -14.76
C ASN A 38 -14.18 10.16 -14.46
N TYR A 39 -13.70 9.72 -13.29
CA TYR A 39 -13.91 8.33 -12.85
C TYR A 39 -15.39 8.06 -12.53
N ARG A 40 -16.10 9.02 -11.90
CA ARG A 40 -17.55 8.90 -11.67
C ARG A 40 -18.34 8.75 -12.98
N LYS A 41 -17.97 9.50 -14.04
CA LYS A 41 -18.58 9.34 -15.37
C LYS A 41 -18.36 7.95 -15.99
N SER A 42 -17.33 7.23 -15.55
CA SER A 42 -17.02 5.86 -15.95
C SER A 42 -17.62 4.81 -14.98
N GLY A 43 -18.53 5.19 -14.11
CA GLY A 43 -19.22 4.30 -13.19
C GLY A 43 -18.52 4.01 -11.86
N PHE A 44 -17.41 4.69 -11.57
CA PHE A 44 -16.72 4.52 -10.30
C PHE A 44 -17.38 5.31 -9.17
N GLN A 45 -17.47 4.68 -8.00
CA GLN A 45 -17.97 5.28 -6.76
C GLN A 45 -16.85 5.38 -5.74
N LEU A 46 -16.82 6.47 -4.98
CA LEU A 46 -15.85 6.68 -3.91
C LEU A 46 -16.10 5.70 -2.77
N ALA A 47 -15.06 4.98 -2.35
CA ALA A 47 -15.08 4.16 -1.16
C ALA A 47 -14.45 4.91 0.04
N TYR A 48 -13.22 5.36 -0.11
CA TYR A 48 -12.48 6.13 0.91
C TYR A 48 -11.29 6.85 0.28
N ALA A 49 -10.67 7.76 1.04
CA ALA A 49 -9.42 8.40 0.65
C ALA A 49 -8.21 7.55 1.09
N ASN A 50 -7.14 7.58 0.30
CA ASN A 50 -5.82 7.16 0.72
C ASN A 50 -4.91 8.39 0.80
N ILE A 51 -4.21 8.56 1.92
CA ILE A 51 -3.35 9.71 2.19
C ILE A 51 -1.89 9.25 2.19
N ARG A 52 -1.06 9.87 1.37
CA ARG A 52 0.38 9.71 1.46
C ARG A 52 0.92 10.59 2.56
N TYR A 53 1.51 9.97 3.55
CA TYR A 53 2.33 10.64 4.56
C TYR A 53 3.79 10.58 4.13
N GLY A 54 4.54 11.67 4.38
CA GLY A 54 5.95 11.76 4.03
C GLY A 54 6.72 12.61 5.04
N GLY A 55 8.00 12.32 5.17
CA GLY A 55 8.92 13.04 6.05
C GLY A 55 10.28 12.36 6.13
N THR A 56 11.25 13.03 6.76
CA THR A 56 12.59 12.50 6.99
C THR A 56 12.65 11.87 8.38
N LEU A 57 12.99 10.59 8.45
CA LEU A 57 13.06 9.83 9.70
C LEU A 57 14.49 9.34 9.96
N ALA A 58 14.91 9.39 11.22
CA ALA A 58 16.12 8.71 11.65
C ALA A 58 15.92 7.18 11.65
N ALA A 59 17.01 6.43 11.53
CA ALA A 59 16.97 4.99 11.73
C ALA A 59 16.81 4.67 13.23
N PRO A 60 15.67 4.12 13.67
CA PRO A 60 15.49 3.70 15.06
C PRO A 60 16.27 2.40 15.35
N PRO A 61 16.46 2.03 16.61
CA PRO A 61 16.88 0.68 16.98
C PRO A 61 15.89 -0.35 16.42
N ALA A 62 16.40 -1.45 15.88
CA ALA A 62 15.55 -2.55 15.40
C ALA A 62 14.98 -3.33 16.59
N PRO A 63 13.65 -3.56 16.68
CA PRO A 63 13.05 -4.43 17.67
C PRO A 63 13.57 -5.87 17.53
N ALA A 64 13.94 -6.52 18.64
CA ALA A 64 14.56 -7.84 18.65
C ALA A 64 13.61 -8.99 18.25
N ASP A 65 12.30 -8.76 18.39
CA ASP A 65 11.24 -9.74 18.08
C ASP A 65 10.73 -9.67 16.62
N VAL A 66 11.30 -8.77 15.80
CA VAL A 66 10.96 -8.64 14.39
C VAL A 66 12.01 -9.37 13.54
N ILE A 67 11.55 -10.29 12.70
CA ILE A 67 12.37 -11.14 11.85
C ILE A 67 12.39 -10.68 10.38
N ALA A 68 13.33 -11.20 9.59
CA ALA A 68 13.29 -11.02 8.14
C ALA A 68 12.05 -11.74 7.56
N LEU A 69 11.36 -11.08 6.62
CA LEU A 69 10.17 -11.67 5.98
C LEU A 69 10.50 -12.95 5.20
N ASP A 70 11.73 -13.08 4.70
CA ASP A 70 12.20 -14.28 4.02
C ASP A 70 12.24 -15.53 4.94
N ASN A 71 12.24 -15.34 6.25
CA ASN A 71 12.15 -16.42 7.25
C ASN A 71 10.70 -16.86 7.53
N VAL A 72 9.70 -16.18 6.95
CA VAL A 72 8.29 -16.53 7.07
C VAL A 72 7.88 -17.36 5.84
N PRO A 73 7.20 -18.50 6.02
CA PRO A 73 6.64 -19.24 4.90
C PRO A 73 5.76 -18.35 4.03
N LEU A 74 6.02 -18.29 2.73
CA LEU A 74 5.28 -17.43 1.81
C LEU A 74 3.77 -17.68 1.86
N ALA A 75 3.35 -18.93 2.09
CA ALA A 75 1.94 -19.29 2.24
C ALA A 75 1.23 -18.55 3.38
N LEU A 76 1.94 -18.23 4.47
CA LEU A 76 1.36 -17.43 5.56
C LEU A 76 1.17 -15.96 5.13
N VAL A 77 2.12 -15.41 4.39
CA VAL A 77 2.01 -14.04 3.85
C VAL A 77 0.88 -13.97 2.82
N GLU A 78 0.75 -14.97 1.94
CA GLU A 78 -0.33 -15.07 0.95
C GLU A 78 -1.71 -15.18 1.60
N ALA A 79 -1.82 -16.00 2.66
CA ALA A 79 -3.06 -16.16 3.41
C ALA A 79 -3.46 -14.86 4.13
N ASP A 80 -2.49 -14.16 4.69
CA ASP A 80 -2.70 -12.88 5.37
C ASP A 80 -3.07 -11.76 4.38
N ASP A 81 -2.36 -11.65 3.24
CA ASP A 81 -2.64 -10.69 2.17
C ASP A 81 -4.07 -10.86 1.62
N ALA A 82 -4.56 -12.09 1.49
CA ALA A 82 -5.92 -12.38 1.02
C ALA A 82 -7.02 -11.83 1.95
N THR A 83 -6.72 -11.44 3.17
CA THR A 83 -7.66 -10.77 4.09
C THR A 83 -7.78 -9.27 3.83
N VAL A 84 -6.78 -8.67 3.22
CA VAL A 84 -6.65 -7.22 3.00
C VAL A 84 -6.63 -6.80 1.52
N PHE A 85 -6.53 -7.76 0.60
CA PHE A 85 -6.54 -7.51 -0.84
C PHE A 85 -7.61 -8.36 -1.54
N PRO A 86 -8.38 -7.81 -2.52
CA PRO A 86 -9.61 -8.45 -3.03
C PRO A 86 -9.38 -9.63 -3.97
N ALA A 87 -8.13 -9.99 -4.26
CA ALA A 87 -7.78 -11.09 -5.15
C ALA A 87 -6.47 -11.76 -4.72
N GLN A 88 -6.37 -13.07 -4.92
CA GLN A 88 -5.10 -13.75 -4.73
C GLN A 88 -4.05 -13.21 -5.71
N ARG A 89 -2.90 -12.78 -5.19
CA ARG A 89 -1.79 -12.20 -5.94
C ARG A 89 -0.43 -12.85 -5.63
N SER A 90 -0.42 -14.17 -5.45
CA SER A 90 0.76 -14.95 -5.04
C SER A 90 1.99 -14.71 -5.91
N ALA A 91 1.83 -14.68 -7.24
CA ALA A 91 2.94 -14.39 -8.16
C ALA A 91 3.50 -12.97 -7.96
N PHE A 92 2.61 -11.99 -7.75
CA PHE A 92 2.99 -10.62 -7.44
C PHE A 92 3.72 -10.54 -6.10
N LEU A 93 3.18 -11.10 -5.01
CA LEU A 93 3.82 -11.07 -3.68
C LEU A 93 5.20 -11.68 -3.70
N ARG A 94 5.36 -12.83 -4.35
CA ARG A 94 6.66 -13.49 -4.52
C ARG A 94 7.67 -12.59 -5.22
N ALA A 95 7.26 -11.95 -6.32
CA ALA A 95 8.11 -11.03 -7.06
C ALA A 95 8.41 -9.77 -6.23
N TRP A 96 7.40 -9.19 -5.57
CA TRP A 96 7.53 -7.97 -4.78
C TRP A 96 8.50 -8.13 -3.62
N ILE A 97 8.37 -9.20 -2.84
CA ILE A 97 9.22 -9.49 -1.68
C ILE A 97 10.67 -9.75 -2.12
N ARG A 98 10.88 -10.43 -3.27
CA ARG A 98 12.21 -10.82 -3.78
C ARG A 98 12.85 -9.80 -4.71
N THR A 99 12.19 -8.68 -4.99
CA THR A 99 12.77 -7.63 -5.85
C THR A 99 14.06 -7.08 -5.21
N PRO A 100 15.19 -7.02 -5.93
CA PRO A 100 16.41 -6.42 -5.41
C PRO A 100 16.18 -5.01 -4.86
N GLY A 101 16.68 -4.78 -3.65
CA GLY A 101 16.49 -3.53 -2.92
C GLY A 101 15.21 -3.45 -2.08
N HIS A 102 14.26 -4.37 -2.24
CA HIS A 102 13.13 -4.50 -1.32
C HIS A 102 13.59 -5.20 -0.04
N LEU A 103 13.15 -4.69 1.11
CA LEU A 103 13.47 -5.25 2.43
C LEU A 103 12.18 -5.57 3.14
N GLY A 104 11.95 -6.83 3.45
CA GLY A 104 10.77 -7.30 4.17
C GLY A 104 11.05 -7.56 5.65
N ARG A 105 10.07 -7.24 6.52
CA ARG A 105 10.09 -7.55 7.95
C ARG A 105 8.75 -8.11 8.38
N ALA A 106 8.78 -8.98 9.41
CA ALA A 106 7.60 -9.62 9.96
C ALA A 106 7.70 -9.77 11.47
N LEU A 107 6.55 -9.69 12.12
CA LEU A 107 6.36 -10.00 13.54
C LEU A 107 5.49 -11.24 13.66
N MET A 108 6.01 -12.26 14.36
CA MET A 108 5.23 -13.44 14.74
C MET A 108 4.75 -13.31 16.18
N ARG A 109 3.48 -13.67 16.43
CA ARG A 109 2.88 -13.72 17.75
C ARG A 109 2.14 -15.05 17.91
N ASP A 110 2.48 -15.85 18.90
CA ASP A 110 1.84 -17.15 19.16
C ASP A 110 1.80 -18.07 17.92
N GLY A 111 2.89 -18.09 17.15
CA GLY A 111 3.01 -18.89 15.94
C GLY A 111 2.24 -18.36 14.72
N LYS A 112 1.58 -17.19 14.82
CA LYS A 112 0.83 -16.55 13.76
C LYS A 112 1.54 -15.29 13.26
N LEU A 113 1.30 -14.94 12.01
CA LEU A 113 1.81 -13.71 11.41
C LEU A 113 0.95 -12.52 11.91
N ALA A 114 1.48 -11.76 12.87
CA ALA A 114 0.79 -10.64 13.50
C ALA A 114 0.97 -9.33 12.71
N ALA A 115 2.13 -9.15 12.05
CA ALA A 115 2.38 -8.03 11.16
C ALA A 115 3.47 -8.35 10.17
N TRP A 116 3.42 -7.72 8.99
CA TRP A 116 4.49 -7.75 8.01
C TRP A 116 4.44 -6.51 7.13
N GLY A 117 5.58 -6.21 6.53
CA GLY A 117 5.68 -5.09 5.61
C GLY A 117 6.95 -5.12 4.78
N VAL A 118 6.96 -4.30 3.76
CA VAL A 118 8.11 -4.14 2.85
C VAL A 118 8.46 -2.67 2.75
N ILE A 119 9.75 -2.33 2.82
CA ILE A 119 10.28 -1.03 2.46
C ILE A 119 11.10 -1.16 1.19
N ARG A 120 10.99 -0.20 0.30
CA ARG A 120 11.70 -0.18 -0.96
C ARG A 120 12.25 1.20 -1.29
N PRO A 121 13.37 1.28 -2.04
CA PRO A 121 13.88 2.54 -2.53
C PRO A 121 12.91 3.16 -3.55
N CYS A 122 12.83 4.48 -3.55
CA CYS A 122 12.12 5.29 -4.51
C CYS A 122 13.11 6.19 -5.27
N ARG A 123 12.58 7.05 -6.14
CA ARG A 123 13.39 8.09 -6.78
C ARG A 123 14.06 9.04 -5.76
N SER A 124 13.35 9.30 -4.65
CA SER A 124 13.86 10.00 -3.48
C SER A 124 13.42 9.23 -2.26
N GLY A 125 14.38 8.84 -1.41
CA GLY A 125 14.10 8.12 -0.18
C GLY A 125 13.49 6.72 -0.36
N TYR A 126 12.62 6.36 0.56
CA TYR A 126 12.01 5.04 0.66
C TYR A 126 10.50 5.09 0.76
N LYS A 127 9.84 4.01 0.35
CA LYS A 127 8.42 3.82 0.56
C LYS A 127 8.16 2.52 1.31
N VAL A 128 7.38 2.61 2.38
CA VAL A 128 6.81 1.46 3.08
C VAL A 128 5.50 1.08 2.40
N GLY A 129 5.40 -0.17 1.98
CA GLY A 129 4.20 -0.74 1.36
C GLY A 129 4.42 -2.10 0.67
N PRO A 130 3.56 -3.10 0.97
CA PRO A 130 2.50 -3.05 1.94
C PRO A 130 2.98 -3.03 3.39
N LEU A 131 2.09 -2.59 4.32
CA LEU A 131 2.25 -2.76 5.76
C LEU A 131 0.90 -3.25 6.30
N VAL A 132 0.88 -4.50 6.75
CA VAL A 132 -0.32 -5.18 7.28
C VAL A 132 -0.05 -5.60 8.70
N ALA A 133 -0.97 -5.35 9.62
CA ALA A 133 -0.80 -5.69 11.03
C ALA A 133 -2.14 -5.95 11.74
N ASP A 134 -2.11 -6.75 12.79
CA ASP A 134 -3.27 -7.00 13.65
C ASP A 134 -3.63 -5.80 14.53
N ASP A 135 -2.61 -5.01 14.89
CA ASP A 135 -2.75 -3.83 15.72
C ASP A 135 -1.64 -2.80 15.47
N ARG A 136 -1.81 -1.59 16.01
CA ARG A 136 -0.87 -0.48 15.85
C ARG A 136 0.52 -0.78 16.40
N ILE A 137 0.61 -1.47 17.54
CA ILE A 137 1.90 -1.81 18.17
C ILE A 137 2.69 -2.76 17.27
N ALA A 138 2.03 -3.74 16.67
CA ALA A 138 2.66 -4.66 15.73
C ALA A 138 3.13 -3.93 14.44
N ALA A 139 2.31 -3.01 13.92
CA ALA A 139 2.66 -2.18 12.77
C ALA A 139 3.88 -1.29 13.06
N GLU A 140 3.91 -0.63 14.21
CA GLU A 140 5.02 0.22 14.65
C GLU A 140 6.33 -0.55 14.72
N LYS A 141 6.35 -1.73 15.35
CA LYS A 141 7.54 -2.58 15.43
C LYS A 141 8.08 -2.95 14.05
N VAL A 142 7.20 -3.33 13.11
CA VAL A 142 7.61 -3.67 11.74
C VAL A 142 8.17 -2.44 11.03
N VAL A 143 7.53 -1.27 11.14
CA VAL A 143 8.06 -0.01 10.54
C VAL A 143 9.42 0.33 11.12
N GLN A 144 9.60 0.27 12.44
CA GLN A 144 10.89 0.53 13.09
C GLN A 144 11.99 -0.40 12.55
N ALA A 145 11.70 -1.70 12.41
CA ALA A 145 12.66 -2.67 11.88
C ALA A 145 12.99 -2.43 10.39
N LEU A 146 12.02 -1.97 9.60
CA LEU A 146 12.21 -1.59 8.20
C LEU A 146 13.10 -0.34 8.10
N LEU A 147 12.83 0.68 8.90
CA LEU A 147 13.60 1.94 8.94
C LEU A 147 15.03 1.71 9.45
N ALA A 148 15.19 0.91 10.50
CA ALA A 148 16.51 0.53 11.01
C ALA A 148 17.37 -0.12 9.91
N ARG A 149 16.78 -0.98 9.07
CA ARG A 149 17.49 -1.67 7.99
C ARG A 149 17.76 -0.79 6.78
N ALA A 150 16.88 0.19 6.51
CA ALA A 150 17.04 1.17 5.43
C ALA A 150 18.06 2.27 5.77
N GLY A 151 18.39 2.47 7.05
CA GLY A 151 19.33 3.50 7.50
C GLY A 151 18.70 4.90 7.71
N GLY A 152 17.36 4.99 7.71
CA GLY A 152 16.64 6.26 7.79
C GLY A 152 16.61 7.03 6.46
N GLY A 153 16.18 8.29 6.50
CA GLY A 153 16.05 9.18 5.34
C GLY A 153 14.60 9.59 5.05
N ASP A 154 14.33 10.05 3.83
CA ASP A 154 12.97 10.39 3.42
C ASP A 154 12.13 9.11 3.30
N VAL A 155 10.97 9.10 3.93
CA VAL A 155 10.06 7.95 3.97
C VAL A 155 8.66 8.36 3.59
N PHE A 156 8.00 7.51 2.81
CA PHE A 156 6.61 7.66 2.42
C PHE A 156 5.80 6.44 2.85
N LEU A 157 4.59 6.71 3.35
CA LEU A 157 3.60 5.71 3.76
C LEU A 157 2.23 6.12 3.23
N ASP A 158 1.57 5.24 2.46
CA ASP A 158 0.25 5.49 1.91
C ASP A 158 -0.81 4.83 2.79
N VAL A 159 -1.61 5.62 3.49
CA VAL A 159 -2.50 5.20 4.56
C VAL A 159 -3.97 5.30 4.14
N PRO A 160 -4.79 4.24 4.29
CA PRO A 160 -6.24 4.37 4.15
C PRO A 160 -6.82 5.30 5.23
N ALA A 161 -7.50 6.37 4.83
CA ALA A 161 -8.02 7.38 5.77
C ALA A 161 -9.10 6.84 6.73
N VAL A 162 -9.67 5.69 6.43
CA VAL A 162 -10.63 4.98 7.30
C VAL A 162 -9.97 4.19 8.41
N ASN A 163 -8.66 3.89 8.31
CA ASN A 163 -7.88 3.25 9.38
C ASN A 163 -7.27 4.33 10.29
N ARG A 164 -7.94 4.60 11.42
CA ARG A 164 -7.50 5.62 12.39
C ARG A 164 -6.18 5.30 13.07
N ASP A 165 -5.90 4.03 13.33
CA ASP A 165 -4.65 3.58 13.95
C ASP A 165 -3.46 3.77 12.99
N ALA A 166 -3.68 3.57 11.69
CA ALA A 166 -2.66 3.81 10.67
C ALA A 166 -2.34 5.32 10.51
N ILE A 167 -3.35 6.19 10.59
CA ILE A 167 -3.16 7.65 10.64
C ILE A 167 -2.35 8.03 11.89
N ALA A 168 -2.78 7.57 13.06
CA ALA A 168 -2.08 7.86 14.32
C ALA A 168 -0.62 7.41 14.28
N LEU A 169 -0.35 6.20 13.76
CA LEU A 169 1.02 5.71 13.57
C LEU A 169 1.85 6.64 12.68
N ALA A 170 1.31 7.06 11.54
CA ALA A 170 2.03 7.95 10.62
C ALA A 170 2.36 9.31 11.28
N GLU A 171 1.41 9.88 12.03
CA GLU A 171 1.56 11.16 12.74
C GLU A 171 2.54 11.07 13.92
N GLU A 172 2.49 9.98 14.70
CA GLU A 172 3.41 9.70 15.80
C GLU A 172 4.86 9.49 15.31
N LEU A 173 5.04 8.92 14.12
CA LEU A 173 6.34 8.86 13.46
C LEU A 173 6.83 10.24 12.97
N GLY A 174 6.00 11.29 13.06
CA GLY A 174 6.33 12.65 12.61
C GLY A 174 6.13 12.88 11.11
N LEU A 175 5.54 11.92 10.40
CA LEU A 175 5.20 12.08 8.99
C LEU A 175 4.04 13.06 8.82
N LYS A 176 3.96 13.73 7.67
CA LYS A 176 2.92 14.72 7.35
C LYS A 176 2.21 14.32 6.05
N PRO A 177 0.92 14.65 5.90
CA PRO A 177 0.20 14.47 4.64
C PRO A 177 0.86 15.27 3.52
N VAL A 178 1.18 14.60 2.40
CA VAL A 178 1.84 15.23 1.24
C VAL A 178 1.08 15.01 -0.07
N PHE A 179 0.19 14.02 -0.14
CA PHE A 179 -0.61 13.73 -1.32
C PHE A 179 -1.84 12.88 -0.94
N GLU A 180 -2.91 12.98 -1.72
CA GLU A 180 -4.15 12.23 -1.51
C GLU A 180 -4.66 11.62 -2.80
N THR A 181 -5.27 10.44 -2.69
CA THR A 181 -6.02 9.77 -3.74
C THR A 181 -7.37 9.31 -3.22
N ALA A 182 -8.29 9.03 -4.14
CA ALA A 182 -9.57 8.41 -3.84
C ALA A 182 -9.55 6.94 -4.26
N ARG A 183 -9.73 6.03 -3.33
CA ARG A 183 -10.04 4.63 -3.62
C ARG A 183 -11.47 4.58 -4.14
N MET A 184 -11.63 4.11 -5.37
CA MET A 184 -12.93 4.06 -6.06
C MET A 184 -13.15 2.68 -6.69
N TYR A 185 -14.41 2.26 -6.81
CA TYR A 185 -14.80 0.97 -7.41
C TYR A 185 -15.96 1.11 -8.37
N THR A 186 -16.02 0.27 -9.42
CA THR A 186 -17.15 0.18 -10.37
C THR A 186 -18.31 -0.68 -9.86
N GLY A 187 -18.22 -1.22 -8.65
CA GLY A 187 -19.21 -2.12 -8.05
C GLY A 187 -19.12 -2.10 -6.53
N PRO A 188 -19.66 -3.12 -5.85
CA PRO A 188 -19.62 -3.20 -4.40
C PRO A 188 -18.18 -3.09 -3.87
N ILE A 189 -18.03 -2.37 -2.76
CA ILE A 189 -16.74 -2.29 -2.05
C ILE A 189 -16.42 -3.69 -1.51
N PRO A 190 -15.24 -4.26 -1.84
CA PRO A 190 -14.85 -5.57 -1.32
C PRO A 190 -14.83 -5.58 0.22
N PRO A 191 -15.33 -6.64 0.88
CA PRO A 191 -15.34 -6.75 2.34
C PRO A 191 -13.95 -7.12 2.88
N LEU A 192 -13.04 -6.18 2.89
CA LEU A 192 -11.65 -6.35 3.31
C LEU A 192 -11.42 -5.89 4.74
N ARG A 193 -10.43 -6.46 5.40
CA ARG A 193 -9.93 -6.02 6.72
C ARG A 193 -9.05 -4.77 6.55
N ILE A 194 -9.67 -3.65 6.13
CA ILE A 194 -8.96 -2.37 5.94
C ILE A 194 -8.41 -1.83 7.26
N ASP A 195 -9.01 -2.21 8.39
CA ASP A 195 -8.50 -1.97 9.73
C ASP A 195 -7.09 -2.53 9.97
N ARG A 196 -6.67 -3.55 9.20
CA ARG A 196 -5.32 -4.14 9.25
C ARG A 196 -4.35 -3.53 8.24
N VAL A 197 -4.80 -2.68 7.33
CA VAL A 197 -3.94 -2.02 6.33
C VAL A 197 -3.37 -0.73 6.92
N PHE A 198 -2.14 -0.77 7.36
CA PHE A 198 -1.39 0.40 7.83
C PHE A 198 -0.63 1.10 6.71
N GLY A 199 -0.39 0.41 5.60
CA GLY A 199 0.17 0.98 4.39
C GLY A 199 -0.23 0.16 3.17
N VAL A 200 -0.80 0.80 2.16
CA VAL A 200 -1.10 0.13 0.88
C VAL A 200 0.19 -0.16 0.11
N THR A 201 0.17 -1.15 -0.77
CA THR A 201 1.36 -1.53 -1.57
C THR A 201 1.90 -0.34 -2.36
N SER A 202 1.03 0.30 -3.11
CA SER A 202 1.22 1.60 -3.77
C SER A 202 -0.11 2.07 -4.35
N PHE A 203 -0.22 3.35 -4.71
CA PHE A 203 -1.44 3.88 -5.35
C PHE A 203 -1.71 3.28 -6.73
N GLU A 204 -0.70 2.70 -7.37
CA GLU A 204 -0.82 2.06 -8.68
C GLU A 204 -1.23 0.59 -8.60
N LEU A 205 -1.05 -0.04 -7.44
CA LEU A 205 -1.19 -1.49 -7.27
C LEU A 205 -2.24 -1.88 -6.22
N GLY A 206 -2.70 -0.91 -5.45
CA GLY A 206 -3.68 -1.11 -4.38
C GLY A 206 -3.12 -1.64 -3.09
#